data_a3ee9396971ffdb083272fd28fccfbf5
#
_entry.id   a3ee9396971ffdb083272fd28fccfbf5
#
_cell.length_a   1.000
_cell.length_b   1.000
_cell.length_c   1.000
_cell.angle_alpha   90.00
_cell.angle_beta   90.00
_cell.angle_gamma   90.00
#
_symmetry.space_group_name_H-M   'P 1'
#
loop_
_entity.id
_entity.type
_entity.pdbx_description
1 polymer ?
#
loop_
_entity_poly.entity_id
_entity_poly.type
_entity_poly.pdbx_seq_one_letter_code
_entity_poly.pdbx_strand_id
1 'polypeptide(L)'
;MKINIDDIGGVLVKEDDRYIVKDNTDLNNLVVSSTNLNPGKQTTGHKHAGQEEVYIFVKGMGRMLLGTQDADNTTISEDFAVKQGDVVLIEDGKFHRVVNDSEDELYFVCVFDGGRTHQ
;
A
#
# COMPACT_ATOMS: atom_id res chain seq x y z
N MET A 1 -16.09 -13.91 10.43
CA MET A 1 -14.68 -13.63 10.79
C MET A 1 -14.50 -12.16 11.10
N LYS A 2 -13.68 -11.87 12.07
CA LYS A 2 -13.37 -10.48 12.43
C LYS A 2 -11.87 -10.37 12.71
N ILE A 3 -11.26 -9.34 12.14
CA ILE A 3 -9.86 -8.99 12.40
C ILE A 3 -9.82 -7.56 12.95
N ASN A 4 -8.63 -7.13 13.38
CA ASN A 4 -8.43 -5.78 13.89
C ASN A 4 -7.54 -5.00 12.93
N ILE A 5 -7.80 -3.70 12.76
CA ILE A 5 -7.02 -2.87 11.84
C ILE A 5 -5.54 -2.82 12.25
N ASP A 6 -5.24 -2.98 13.54
CA ASP A 6 -3.85 -2.98 14.04
C ASP A 6 -3.18 -4.36 13.94
N ASP A 7 -3.95 -5.41 13.71
CA ASP A 7 -3.46 -6.77 13.52
C ASP A 7 -4.41 -7.52 12.61
N ILE A 8 -4.09 -7.56 11.33
CA ILE A 8 -4.97 -8.16 10.33
C ILE A 8 -4.92 -9.69 10.30
N GLY A 9 -4.13 -10.32 11.16
CA GLY A 9 -4.03 -11.78 11.22
C GLY A 9 -3.35 -12.39 9.99
N GLY A 10 -2.58 -11.60 9.26
CA GLY A 10 -1.93 -12.06 8.05
C GLY A 10 -0.63 -12.82 8.29
N VAL A 11 -0.10 -13.39 7.21
CA VAL A 11 1.22 -14.02 7.20
C VAL A 11 2.23 -13.09 6.57
N LEU A 12 3.47 -13.18 7.02
CA LEU A 12 4.57 -12.39 6.48
C LEU A 12 4.80 -12.78 5.02
N VAL A 13 4.73 -11.81 4.10
CA VAL A 13 4.98 -12.03 2.68
C VAL A 13 6.23 -11.32 2.19
N LYS A 14 6.65 -10.25 2.86
CA LYS A 14 7.86 -9.53 2.50
C LYS A 14 8.42 -8.77 3.70
N GLU A 15 9.74 -8.83 3.87
CA GLU A 15 10.45 -8.10 4.90
C GLU A 15 11.85 -7.72 4.41
N ASP A 16 12.20 -6.46 4.53
CA ASP A 16 13.55 -5.95 4.27
C ASP A 16 13.78 -4.69 5.12
N ASP A 17 14.84 -3.93 4.85
CA ASP A 17 15.17 -2.72 5.60
C ASP A 17 14.16 -1.58 5.43
N ARG A 18 13.27 -1.69 4.45
CA ARG A 18 12.25 -0.68 4.18
C ARG A 18 10.99 -0.92 4.99
N TYR A 19 10.50 -2.18 5.03
CA TYR A 19 9.17 -2.46 5.53
C TYR A 19 8.95 -3.93 5.88
N ILE A 20 7.82 -4.15 6.55
CA ILE A 20 7.25 -5.48 6.79
C ILE A 20 5.88 -5.50 6.15
N VAL A 21 5.63 -6.47 5.27
CA VAL A 21 4.34 -6.63 4.60
C VAL A 21 3.73 -7.98 4.99
N LYS A 22 2.46 -7.95 5.40
CA LYS A 22 1.68 -9.13 5.72
C LYS A 22 0.41 -9.15 4.89
N ASP A 23 -0.02 -10.34 4.46
CA ASP A 23 -1.27 -10.51 3.73
C ASP A 23 -2.21 -11.45 4.48
N ASN A 24 -3.46 -11.04 4.63
CA ASN A 24 -4.54 -11.90 5.09
C ASN A 24 -5.33 -12.36 3.87
N THR A 25 -5.33 -13.66 3.63
CA THR A 25 -5.98 -14.31 2.48
C THR A 25 -7.11 -15.24 2.91
N ASP A 26 -7.78 -14.91 4.00
CA ASP A 26 -8.88 -15.74 4.51
C ASP A 26 -10.10 -15.75 3.59
N LEU A 27 -10.28 -14.69 2.81
CA LEU A 27 -11.32 -14.62 1.79
C LEU A 27 -10.80 -15.16 0.44
N ASN A 28 -11.72 -15.60 -0.41
CA ASN A 28 -11.34 -16.17 -1.71
C ASN A 28 -10.88 -15.12 -2.72
N ASN A 29 -11.47 -13.94 -2.70
CA ASN A 29 -11.22 -12.93 -3.72
C ASN A 29 -10.47 -11.71 -3.18
N LEU A 30 -10.83 -11.23 -2.01
CA LEU A 30 -10.22 -10.03 -1.46
C LEU A 30 -9.07 -10.37 -0.52
N VAL A 31 -8.00 -9.59 -0.63
CA VAL A 31 -6.85 -9.65 0.26
C VAL A 31 -6.81 -8.38 1.07
N VAL A 32 -6.59 -8.51 2.38
CA VAL A 32 -6.27 -7.40 3.26
C VAL A 32 -4.76 -7.47 3.53
N SER A 33 -4.04 -6.43 3.18
CA SER A 33 -2.58 -6.38 3.32
C SER A 33 -2.19 -5.27 4.28
N SER A 34 -1.23 -5.51 5.15
CA SER A 34 -0.69 -4.48 6.02
C SER A 34 0.77 -4.22 5.72
N THR A 35 1.18 -2.94 5.83
CA THR A 35 2.56 -2.52 5.64
C THR A 35 3.00 -1.65 6.82
N ASN A 36 4.11 -2.05 7.44
CA ASN A 36 4.83 -1.25 8.41
C ASN A 36 6.05 -0.68 7.69
N LEU A 37 5.99 0.60 7.33
CA LEU A 37 7.03 1.26 6.54
C LEU A 37 7.94 2.09 7.44
N ASN A 38 9.23 1.78 7.41
CA ASN A 38 10.21 2.43 8.28
C ASN A 38 10.42 3.91 7.92
N PRO A 39 10.85 4.73 8.90
CA PRO A 39 11.17 6.14 8.65
C PRO A 39 12.17 6.32 7.52
N GLY A 40 11.93 7.31 6.66
CA GLY A 40 12.82 7.66 5.56
C GLY A 40 12.82 6.69 4.40
N LYS A 41 11.95 5.69 4.40
CA LYS A 41 11.87 4.68 3.34
C LYS A 41 10.65 4.88 2.47
N GLN A 42 10.64 4.19 1.33
CA GLN A 42 9.52 4.21 0.40
C GLN A 42 9.25 2.81 -0.14
N THR A 43 8.01 2.57 -0.54
CA THR A 43 7.64 1.31 -1.16
C THR A 43 8.17 1.25 -2.59
N THR A 44 8.27 0.06 -3.15
CA THR A 44 8.50 -0.10 -4.58
C THR A 44 7.25 0.39 -5.30
N GLY A 45 7.37 1.40 -6.15
CA GLY A 45 6.21 1.86 -6.90
C GLY A 45 5.82 0.83 -7.96
N HIS A 46 4.52 0.68 -8.17
CA HIS A 46 4.01 -0.23 -9.20
C HIS A 46 2.62 0.18 -9.65
N LYS A 47 2.18 -0.44 -10.75
CA LYS A 47 0.82 -0.35 -11.23
C LYS A 47 0.27 -1.76 -11.45
N HIS A 48 -1.05 -1.90 -11.32
CA HIS A 48 -1.73 -3.17 -11.59
C HIS A 48 -2.82 -2.95 -12.63
N ALA A 49 -2.64 -3.51 -13.81
CA ALA A 49 -3.65 -3.42 -14.85
C ALA A 49 -4.87 -4.29 -14.48
N GLY A 50 -6.07 -3.75 -14.66
CA GLY A 50 -7.31 -4.44 -14.37
C GLY A 50 -7.74 -4.42 -12.92
N GLN A 51 -7.14 -3.56 -12.08
CA GLN A 51 -7.42 -3.57 -10.66
C GLN A 51 -7.38 -2.21 -10.00
N GLU A 52 -8.31 -2.07 -9.08
CA GLU A 52 -8.38 -0.96 -8.14
C GLU A 52 -7.86 -1.40 -6.78
N GLU A 53 -7.40 -0.46 -5.97
CA GLU A 53 -6.99 -0.69 -4.59
C GLU A 53 -7.49 0.40 -3.68
N VAL A 54 -7.65 0.05 -2.40
CA VAL A 54 -7.94 1.01 -1.34
C VAL A 54 -6.80 0.98 -0.34
N TYR A 55 -6.24 2.14 -0.03
CA TYR A 55 -5.23 2.32 1.02
C TYR A 55 -5.86 3.05 2.20
N ILE A 56 -5.66 2.51 3.39
CA ILE A 56 -6.16 3.09 4.64
C ILE A 56 -4.96 3.38 5.52
N PHE A 57 -4.69 4.65 5.82
CA PHE A 57 -3.57 5.05 6.66
C PHE A 57 -4.00 5.03 8.11
N VAL A 58 -3.36 4.18 8.92
CA VAL A 58 -3.79 3.86 10.29
C VAL A 58 -2.98 4.61 11.33
N LYS A 59 -1.66 4.71 11.14
CA LYS A 59 -0.75 5.39 12.09
C LYS A 59 0.37 6.07 11.34
N GLY A 60 0.79 7.22 11.85
CA GLY A 60 1.90 7.96 11.28
C GLY A 60 1.48 8.90 10.17
N MET A 61 2.46 9.38 9.44
CA MET A 61 2.26 10.31 8.32
C MET A 61 3.31 10.07 7.25
N GLY A 62 2.98 10.46 6.04
CA GLY A 62 3.89 10.34 4.91
C GLY A 62 3.31 11.00 3.68
N ARG A 63 3.67 10.49 2.50
CA ARG A 63 3.20 11.00 1.23
C ARG A 63 2.74 9.86 0.33
N MET A 64 1.74 10.15 -0.48
CA MET A 64 1.25 9.26 -1.53
C MET A 64 1.59 9.85 -2.88
N LEU A 65 2.21 9.05 -3.74
CA LEU A 65 2.53 9.44 -5.11
C LEU A 65 1.65 8.61 -6.05
N LEU A 66 0.93 9.28 -6.94
CA LEU A 66 0.11 8.65 -7.95
C LEU A 66 0.51 9.18 -9.32
N GLY A 67 0.43 8.33 -10.34
CA GLY A 67 0.81 8.72 -11.67
C GLY A 67 0.59 7.65 -12.71
N THR A 68 1.38 7.73 -13.77
CA THR A 68 1.35 6.78 -14.87
C THR A 68 2.74 6.18 -15.06
N GLN A 69 2.77 4.96 -15.57
CA GLN A 69 4.03 4.29 -15.89
C GLN A 69 3.90 3.59 -17.24
N ASP A 70 4.73 3.99 -18.18
CA ASP A 70 4.84 3.41 -19.53
C ASP A 70 6.26 2.94 -19.74
N ALA A 71 6.46 1.62 -19.95
CA ALA A 71 7.77 1.03 -20.06
C ALA A 71 8.63 1.43 -18.87
N ASP A 72 9.73 2.18 -19.10
CA ASP A 72 10.65 2.63 -18.05
C ASP A 72 10.33 4.04 -17.54
N ASN A 73 9.28 4.67 -18.09
CA ASN A 73 8.95 6.05 -17.77
C ASN A 73 7.83 6.12 -16.74
N THR A 74 8.13 6.73 -15.59
CA THR A 74 7.14 7.01 -14.54
C THR A 74 6.92 8.51 -14.48
N THR A 75 5.65 8.91 -14.58
CA THR A 75 5.25 10.31 -14.44
C THR A 75 4.33 10.45 -13.24
N ILE A 76 4.77 11.22 -12.24
CA ILE A 76 3.97 11.49 -11.05
C ILE A 76 3.07 12.67 -11.35
N SER A 77 1.76 12.45 -11.26
CA SER A 77 0.75 13.49 -11.48
C SER A 77 0.15 14.02 -10.19
N GLU A 78 0.23 13.25 -9.10
CA GLU A 78 -0.28 13.66 -7.78
C GLU A 78 0.74 13.27 -6.72
N ASP A 79 1.01 14.20 -5.82
CA ASP A 79 1.91 14.02 -4.68
C ASP A 79 1.28 14.77 -3.51
N PHE A 80 0.77 14.04 -2.53
CA PHE A 80 0.05 14.65 -1.42
C PHE A 80 0.38 13.97 -0.09
N ALA A 81 0.24 14.73 0.99
CA ALA A 81 0.45 14.23 2.34
C ALA A 81 -0.67 13.28 2.74
N VAL A 82 -0.30 12.25 3.51
CA VAL A 82 -1.25 11.33 4.13
C VAL A 82 -0.95 11.21 5.60
N LYS A 83 -1.97 10.93 6.39
CA LYS A 83 -1.89 10.76 7.83
C LYS A 83 -2.96 9.80 8.31
N GLN A 84 -2.93 9.51 9.59
CA GLN A 84 -3.91 8.64 10.25
C GLN A 84 -5.35 9.05 9.88
N GLY A 85 -6.11 8.08 9.42
CA GLY A 85 -7.52 8.25 9.04
C GLY A 85 -7.75 8.53 7.55
N ASP A 86 -6.69 8.82 6.79
CA ASP A 86 -6.84 9.06 5.35
C ASP A 86 -7.08 7.75 4.61
N VAL A 87 -7.97 7.81 3.63
CA VAL A 87 -8.25 6.71 2.71
C VAL A 87 -7.94 7.17 1.30
N VAL A 88 -7.09 6.44 0.61
CA VAL A 88 -6.70 6.75 -0.77
C VAL A 88 -7.30 5.71 -1.70
N LEU A 89 -7.99 6.17 -2.71
CA LEU A 89 -8.61 5.33 -3.73
C LEU A 89 -7.70 5.30 -4.95
N ILE A 90 -7.27 4.10 -5.32
CA ILE A 90 -6.33 3.93 -6.43
C ILE A 90 -7.09 3.33 -7.60
N GLU A 91 -7.20 4.12 -8.67
CA GLU A 91 -7.86 3.71 -9.88
C GLU A 91 -7.08 2.63 -10.62
N ASP A 92 -7.80 1.87 -11.44
CA ASP A 92 -7.24 0.83 -12.27
C ASP A 92 -6.05 1.34 -13.08
N GLY A 93 -4.94 0.58 -13.03
CA GLY A 93 -3.74 0.87 -13.81
C GLY A 93 -2.90 2.04 -13.33
N LYS A 94 -3.29 2.67 -12.23
CA LYS A 94 -2.56 3.83 -11.71
C LYS A 94 -1.26 3.41 -11.04
N PHE A 95 -0.15 4.05 -11.42
CA PHE A 95 1.11 3.90 -10.68
C PHE A 95 0.93 4.51 -9.28
N HIS A 96 1.42 3.83 -8.26
CA HIS A 96 1.34 4.32 -6.89
C HIS A 96 2.59 3.94 -6.08
N ARG A 97 2.96 4.83 -5.16
CA ARG A 97 4.07 4.65 -4.24
C ARG A 97 3.76 5.39 -2.95
N VAL A 98 4.13 4.80 -1.82
CA VAL A 98 4.06 5.45 -0.51
C VAL A 98 5.46 5.81 -0.07
N VAL A 99 5.63 7.04 0.40
CA VAL A 99 6.90 7.55 0.94
C VAL A 99 6.70 7.90 2.40
N ASN A 100 7.54 7.37 3.26
CA ASN A 100 7.58 7.78 4.66
C ASN A 100 8.71 8.80 4.84
N ASP A 101 8.36 10.07 4.74
CA ASP A 101 9.30 11.18 4.93
C ASP A 101 9.32 11.70 6.38
N SER A 102 8.76 10.92 7.30
CA SER A 102 8.70 11.25 8.73
C SER A 102 9.78 10.52 9.52
N GLU A 103 9.84 10.82 10.82
CA GLU A 103 10.77 10.17 11.75
C GLU A 103 10.17 8.96 12.46
N ASP A 104 8.88 8.68 12.22
CA ASP A 104 8.16 7.57 12.84
C ASP A 104 7.73 6.56 11.79
N GLU A 105 7.41 5.34 12.24
CA GLU A 105 6.88 4.30 11.38
C GLU A 105 5.52 4.73 10.80
N LEU A 106 5.30 4.42 9.53
CA LEU A 106 4.01 4.61 8.86
C LEU A 106 3.35 3.25 8.68
N TYR A 107 2.16 3.08 9.25
CA TYR A 107 1.40 1.85 9.15
C TYR A 107 0.13 2.08 8.32
N PHE A 108 -0.04 1.28 7.28
CA PHE A 108 -1.23 1.36 6.43
C PHE A 108 -1.71 -0.03 6.01
N VAL A 109 -2.99 -0.09 5.68
CA VAL A 109 -3.68 -1.31 5.26
C VAL A 109 -4.22 -1.10 3.86
N CYS A 110 -4.07 -2.11 3.01
CA CYS A 110 -4.55 -2.10 1.64
C CYS A 110 -5.59 -3.20 1.44
N VAL A 111 -6.57 -2.94 0.60
CA VAL A 111 -7.54 -3.94 0.18
C VAL A 111 -7.53 -4.03 -1.34
N PHE A 112 -7.39 -5.23 -1.86
CA PHE A 112 -7.34 -5.46 -3.31
C PHE A 112 -7.86 -6.85 -3.65
N ASP A 113 -8.11 -7.08 -4.94
CA ASP A 113 -8.56 -8.38 -5.44
C ASP A 113 -7.37 -9.33 -5.57
N GLY A 114 -7.37 -10.39 -4.76
CA GLY A 114 -6.30 -11.39 -4.73
C GLY A 114 -6.31 -12.36 -5.90
N GLY A 115 -7.34 -12.33 -6.72
CA GLY A 115 -7.41 -13.14 -7.95
C GLY A 115 -6.48 -12.65 -9.04
N ARG A 116 -5.89 -11.46 -8.85
CA ARG A 116 -4.90 -10.94 -9.79
C ARG A 116 -3.54 -11.62 -9.59
N THR A 117 -2.78 -11.62 -10.66
CA THR A 117 -1.38 -12.03 -10.58
C THR A 117 -0.58 -10.89 -9.95
N HIS A 118 0.11 -11.17 -8.86
CA HIS A 118 1.08 -10.23 -8.32
C HIS A 118 2.23 -10.07 -9.30
N GLN A 119 2.45 -8.88 -9.71
CA GLN A 119 3.48 -8.59 -10.71
C GLN A 119 4.63 -7.85 -10.11
#